data_128144bfaefd0c1d148bb88dfb95ebb8
#
_entry.id   128144bfaefd0c1d148bb88dfb95ebb8
#
_cell.length_a   1.000
_cell.length_b   1.000
_cell.length_c   1.000
_cell.angle_alpha   90.00
_cell.angle_beta   90.00
_cell.angle_gamma   90.00
#
_symmetry.space_group_name_H-M   'P 1'
#
loop_
_entity.id
_entity.type
_entity.pdbx_description
1 polymer ?
#
loop_
_entity_poly.entity_id
_entity_poly.type
_entity_poly.pdbx_seq_one_letter_code
_entity_poly.pdbx_strand_id
1 'polypeptide(L)'
;MTRYAVLLRGINVGRAHRIAMADLRELLTAEGHAGVATLLQSGNVVLDSDRPAGELVPSVEQALEWRFGFAVPVVVRTREELLAVVAKDPLGSVATDPSRYVVSFSNAPVPAEVQERLAAVDPEDDVYTVDGRELYLWLSLIHI
;
A
#
# COMPACT_ATOMS: atom_id res chain seq x y z
N MET A 1 -12.71 15.84 8.56
CA MET A 1 -12.37 14.61 7.83
C MET A 1 -10.91 14.62 7.43
N THR A 2 -10.28 13.48 7.47
CA THR A 2 -8.91 13.28 7.02
C THR A 2 -8.92 12.58 5.66
N ARG A 3 -8.05 13.04 4.75
CA ARG A 3 -7.89 12.39 3.46
C ARG A 3 -6.85 11.28 3.57
N TYR A 4 -7.25 10.08 3.17
CA TYR A 4 -6.43 8.88 3.25
C TYR A 4 -6.21 8.28 1.87
N ALA A 5 -5.06 7.66 1.70
CA ALA A 5 -4.86 6.65 0.67
C ALA A 5 -5.08 5.27 1.32
N VAL A 6 -5.89 4.45 0.68
CA VAL A 6 -6.17 3.08 1.08
C VAL A 6 -5.64 2.17 -0.01
N LEU A 7 -4.64 1.37 0.32
CA LEU A 7 -3.96 0.49 -0.63
C LEU A 7 -4.41 -0.95 -0.38
N LEU A 8 -5.07 -1.55 -1.38
CA LEU A 8 -5.56 -2.92 -1.31
C LEU A 8 -4.48 -3.88 -1.81
N ARG A 9 -4.36 -5.01 -1.15
CA ARG A 9 -3.35 -6.01 -1.48
C ARG A 9 -3.98 -7.25 -2.10
N GLY A 10 -3.39 -7.73 -3.18
CA GLY A 10 -3.70 -9.05 -3.74
C GLY A 10 -5.03 -9.15 -4.48
N ILE A 11 -5.54 -8.04 -5.03
CA ILE A 11 -6.73 -8.07 -5.87
C ILE A 11 -6.37 -7.96 -7.35
N ASN A 12 -7.26 -8.46 -8.20
CA ASN A 12 -7.15 -8.34 -9.66
C ASN A 12 -5.85 -8.89 -10.24
N VAL A 13 -5.24 -9.85 -9.55
CA VAL A 13 -4.07 -10.59 -10.04
C VAL A 13 -4.57 -11.93 -10.56
N GLY A 14 -4.44 -12.15 -11.87
CA GLY A 14 -4.99 -13.35 -12.51
C GLY A 14 -6.52 -13.37 -12.49
N ARG A 15 -7.10 -14.55 -12.28
CA ARG A 15 -8.56 -14.77 -12.31
C ARG A 15 -9.22 -14.72 -10.94
N ALA A 16 -8.44 -14.84 -9.87
CA ALA A 16 -8.95 -14.85 -8.51
C ALA A 16 -9.01 -13.43 -7.93
N HIS A 17 -9.84 -13.25 -6.89
CA HIS A 17 -9.95 -12.00 -6.13
C HIS A 17 -10.23 -10.78 -7.01
N ARG A 18 -11.19 -10.94 -7.93
CA ARG A 18 -11.59 -9.87 -8.86
C ARG A 18 -12.53 -8.89 -8.18
N ILE A 19 -12.16 -7.60 -8.24
CA ILE A 19 -12.98 -6.48 -7.76
C ILE A 19 -13.01 -5.43 -8.86
N ALA A 20 -14.22 -5.10 -9.33
CA ALA A 20 -14.39 -3.97 -10.23
C ALA A 20 -14.23 -2.66 -9.47
N MET A 21 -13.49 -1.72 -10.01
CA MET A 21 -13.25 -0.44 -9.34
C MET A 21 -14.54 0.34 -9.10
N ALA A 22 -15.53 0.24 -9.99
CA ALA A 22 -16.85 0.84 -9.79
C ALA A 22 -17.56 0.29 -8.54
N ASP A 23 -17.49 -1.02 -8.33
CA ASP A 23 -18.10 -1.69 -7.16
C ASP A 23 -17.36 -1.31 -5.88
N LEU A 24 -16.05 -1.16 -5.94
CA LEU A 24 -15.24 -0.72 -4.82
C LEU A 24 -15.59 0.71 -4.40
N ARG A 25 -15.71 1.62 -5.35
CA ARG A 25 -16.12 3.01 -5.07
C ARG A 25 -17.52 3.06 -4.47
N GLU A 26 -18.45 2.28 -5.00
CA GLU A 26 -19.82 2.22 -4.52
C GLU A 26 -19.87 1.72 -3.06
N LEU A 27 -19.15 0.65 -2.76
CA LEU A 27 -19.08 0.10 -1.40
C LEU A 27 -18.56 1.12 -0.40
N LEU A 28 -17.44 1.76 -0.70
CA LEU A 28 -16.80 2.70 0.22
C LEU A 28 -17.65 3.97 0.42
N THR A 29 -18.34 4.41 -0.62
CA THR A 29 -19.29 5.52 -0.52
C THR A 29 -20.46 5.14 0.36
N ALA A 30 -20.99 3.91 0.21
CA ALA A 30 -22.09 3.40 1.03
C ALA A 30 -21.68 3.24 2.52
N GLU A 31 -20.42 2.99 2.80
CA GLU A 31 -19.89 2.92 4.15
C GLU A 31 -19.71 4.30 4.81
N GLY A 32 -20.06 5.37 4.12
CA GLY A 32 -20.06 6.73 4.65
C GLY A 32 -18.80 7.55 4.37
N HIS A 33 -17.90 7.03 3.55
CA HIS A 33 -16.70 7.80 3.15
C HIS A 33 -17.04 8.79 2.04
N ALA A 34 -16.37 9.94 2.06
CA ALA A 34 -16.57 11.00 1.07
C ALA A 34 -15.39 11.04 0.08
N GLY A 35 -15.63 11.65 -1.08
CA GLY A 35 -14.58 11.90 -2.05
C GLY A 35 -13.85 10.66 -2.53
N VAL A 36 -14.54 9.53 -2.62
CA VAL A 36 -13.95 8.23 -3.00
C VAL A 36 -13.55 8.25 -4.46
N ALA A 37 -12.27 8.00 -4.72
CA ALA A 37 -11.71 7.86 -6.06
C ALA A 37 -10.73 6.70 -6.09
N THR A 38 -10.58 6.06 -7.23
CA THR A 38 -9.69 4.93 -7.43
C THR A 38 -8.66 5.22 -8.51
N LEU A 39 -7.48 4.65 -8.37
CA LEU A 39 -6.40 4.73 -9.34
C LEU A 39 -5.87 3.32 -9.58
N LEU A 40 -5.91 2.87 -10.84
CA LEU A 40 -5.47 1.55 -11.28
C LEU A 40 -6.31 0.39 -10.72
N GLN A 41 -6.34 -0.71 -11.46
CA GLN A 41 -7.07 -1.93 -11.10
C GLN A 41 -6.43 -2.69 -9.93
N SER A 42 -5.20 -2.37 -9.57
CA SER A 42 -4.51 -2.97 -8.43
C SER A 42 -5.08 -2.55 -7.08
N GLY A 43 -5.97 -1.55 -7.05
CA GLY A 43 -6.70 -1.19 -5.85
C GLY A 43 -6.03 -0.10 -5.02
N ASN A 44 -5.89 1.09 -5.61
CA ASN A 44 -5.45 2.28 -4.90
C ASN A 44 -6.65 3.21 -4.77
N VAL A 45 -7.01 3.53 -3.53
CA VAL A 45 -8.18 4.36 -3.24
C VAL A 45 -7.76 5.61 -2.49
N VAL A 46 -8.37 6.74 -2.80
CA VAL A 46 -8.33 7.91 -1.95
C VAL A 46 -9.74 8.19 -1.45
N LEU A 47 -9.86 8.58 -0.18
CA LEU A 47 -11.14 8.90 0.43
C LEU A 47 -10.96 9.85 1.62
N ASP A 48 -12.05 10.48 2.03
CA ASP A 48 -12.11 11.27 3.24
C ASP A 48 -12.89 10.51 4.30
N SER A 49 -12.38 10.44 5.51
CA SER A 49 -13.02 9.75 6.63
C SER A 49 -12.80 10.51 7.94
N ASP A 50 -13.78 10.42 8.83
CA ASP A 50 -13.68 10.92 10.20
C ASP A 50 -13.01 9.92 11.14
N ARG A 51 -12.83 8.68 10.70
CA ARG A 51 -12.20 7.64 11.51
C ARG A 51 -10.68 7.80 11.53
N PRO A 52 -10.02 7.56 12.68
CA PRO A 52 -8.57 7.46 12.71
C PRO A 52 -8.11 6.22 11.92
N ALA A 53 -6.87 6.27 11.42
CA ALA A 53 -6.31 5.19 10.59
C ALA A 53 -6.43 3.80 11.22
N GLY A 54 -6.20 3.71 12.54
CA GLY A 54 -6.29 2.42 13.27
C GLY A 54 -7.68 1.81 13.29
N GLU A 55 -8.74 2.61 13.16
CA GLU A 55 -10.11 2.13 13.04
C GLU A 55 -10.52 1.93 11.58
N LEU A 56 -9.97 2.73 10.69
CA LEU A 56 -10.29 2.68 9.27
C LEU A 56 -9.87 1.35 8.64
N VAL A 57 -8.67 0.85 8.96
CA VAL A 57 -8.15 -0.42 8.43
C VAL A 57 -9.11 -1.58 8.67
N PRO A 58 -9.47 -1.92 9.93
CA PRO A 58 -10.40 -3.04 10.15
C PRO A 58 -11.79 -2.80 9.58
N SER A 59 -12.26 -1.56 9.59
CA SER A 59 -13.57 -1.21 9.02
C SER A 59 -13.63 -1.48 7.52
N VAL A 60 -12.61 -1.07 6.79
CA VAL A 60 -12.53 -1.29 5.34
C VAL A 60 -12.34 -2.78 5.03
N GLU A 61 -11.47 -3.46 5.77
CA GLU A 61 -11.25 -4.90 5.58
C GLU A 61 -12.52 -5.71 5.79
N GLN A 62 -13.30 -5.39 6.81
CA GLN A 62 -14.59 -6.05 7.07
C GLN A 62 -15.59 -5.80 5.95
N ALA A 63 -15.71 -4.57 5.49
CA ALA A 63 -16.62 -4.22 4.41
C ALA A 63 -16.28 -4.94 3.10
N LEU A 64 -14.99 -5.03 2.78
CA LEU A 64 -14.49 -5.73 1.59
C LEU A 64 -14.81 -7.22 1.66
N GLU A 65 -14.51 -7.87 2.78
CA GLU A 65 -14.77 -9.30 2.97
C GLU A 65 -16.28 -9.62 2.90
N TRP A 66 -17.10 -8.80 3.54
CA TRP A 66 -18.55 -8.96 3.49
C TRP A 66 -19.10 -8.82 2.07
N ARG A 67 -18.64 -7.83 1.33
CA ARG A 67 -19.17 -7.52 -0.01
C ARG A 67 -18.66 -8.48 -1.09
N PHE A 68 -17.38 -8.84 -1.03
CA PHE A 68 -16.73 -9.61 -2.11
C PHE A 68 -16.45 -11.06 -1.76
N GLY A 69 -16.57 -11.46 -0.49
CA GLY A 69 -16.49 -12.86 -0.07
C GLY A 69 -15.07 -13.40 0.13
N PHE A 70 -14.06 -12.55 0.15
CA PHE A 70 -12.68 -12.95 0.45
C PHE A 70 -11.97 -11.84 1.22
N ALA A 71 -10.94 -12.21 1.98
CA ALA A 71 -10.16 -11.27 2.76
C ALA A 71 -9.25 -10.43 1.85
N VAL A 72 -9.26 -9.12 2.06
CA VAL A 72 -8.40 -8.18 1.35
C VAL A 72 -7.66 -7.32 2.39
N PRO A 73 -6.37 -7.59 2.64
CA PRO A 73 -5.59 -6.72 3.51
C PRO A 73 -5.45 -5.32 2.93
N VAL A 74 -5.57 -4.30 3.77
CA VAL A 74 -5.38 -2.92 3.33
C VAL A 74 -4.34 -2.22 4.19
N VAL A 75 -3.62 -1.29 3.56
CA VAL A 75 -2.71 -0.37 4.22
C VAL A 75 -3.25 1.03 4.03
N VAL A 76 -3.26 1.81 5.10
CA VAL A 76 -3.77 3.18 5.10
C VAL A 76 -2.65 4.16 5.41
N ARG A 77 -2.57 5.24 4.64
CA ARG A 77 -1.64 6.34 4.87
C ARG A 77 -2.36 7.67 4.70
N THR A 78 -2.02 8.64 5.53
CA THR A 78 -2.46 10.03 5.31
C THR A 78 -1.64 10.65 4.19
N ARG A 79 -2.13 11.77 3.66
CA ARG A 79 -1.40 12.55 2.67
C ARG A 79 -0.03 12.98 3.20
N GLU A 80 0.02 13.43 4.46
CA GLU A 80 1.26 13.87 5.12
C GLU A 80 2.27 12.72 5.23
N GLU A 81 1.80 11.52 5.55
CA GLU A 81 2.65 10.33 5.61
C GLU A 81 3.23 9.98 4.25
N LEU A 82 2.42 10.03 3.18
CA LEU A 82 2.90 9.79 1.82
C LEU A 82 3.90 10.84 1.36
N LEU A 83 3.63 12.12 1.66
CA LEU A 83 4.56 13.20 1.33
C LEU A 83 5.90 13.03 2.05
N ALA A 84 5.86 12.55 3.31
CA ALA A 84 7.08 12.26 4.06
C ALA A 84 7.89 11.12 3.43
N VAL A 85 7.23 10.08 2.94
CA VAL A 85 7.88 8.97 2.23
C VAL A 85 8.60 9.47 0.97
N VAL A 86 7.93 10.30 0.19
CA VAL A 86 8.52 10.88 -1.03
C VAL A 86 9.69 11.82 -0.69
N ALA A 87 9.55 12.62 0.38
CA ALA A 87 10.58 13.56 0.79
C ALA A 87 11.85 12.87 1.32
N LYS A 88 11.70 11.74 2.00
CA LYS A 88 12.83 10.96 2.51
C LYS A 88 13.69 10.40 1.39
N ASP A 89 13.07 9.79 0.39
CA ASP A 89 13.72 9.30 -0.83
C ASP A 89 15.15 8.75 -0.57
N PRO A 90 15.31 7.74 0.32
CA PRO A 90 16.63 7.35 0.81
C PRO A 90 17.54 6.73 -0.27
N LEU A 91 16.97 6.24 -1.36
CA LEU A 91 17.69 5.65 -2.48
C LEU A 91 17.73 6.56 -3.71
N GLY A 92 17.34 7.81 -3.60
CA GLY A 92 17.22 8.75 -4.72
C GLY A 92 18.52 8.98 -5.47
N SER A 93 19.67 8.88 -4.80
CA SER A 93 20.99 9.01 -5.44
C SER A 93 21.38 7.78 -6.27
N VAL A 94 20.77 6.62 -6.01
CA VAL A 94 21.04 5.35 -6.70
C VAL A 94 19.95 5.03 -7.70
N ALA A 95 18.70 5.31 -7.35
CA ALA A 95 17.52 4.99 -8.14
C ALA A 95 17.32 6.02 -9.27
N THR A 96 18.00 5.82 -10.38
CA THR A 96 17.97 6.72 -11.53
C THR A 96 16.81 6.43 -12.49
N ASP A 97 16.15 5.28 -12.35
CA ASP A 97 15.02 4.88 -13.17
C ASP A 97 13.79 4.64 -12.28
N PRO A 98 12.76 5.53 -12.31
CA PRO A 98 11.59 5.38 -11.45
C PRO A 98 10.84 4.06 -11.62
N SER A 99 10.90 3.42 -12.78
CA SER A 99 10.23 2.14 -13.02
C SER A 99 10.83 0.98 -12.21
N ARG A 100 12.02 1.16 -11.67
CA ARG A 100 12.74 0.18 -10.86
C ARG A 100 12.76 0.52 -9.38
N TYR A 101 12.19 1.65 -9.00
CA TYR A 101 12.15 2.11 -7.60
C TYR A 101 10.77 1.82 -7.01
N VAL A 102 10.74 0.96 -5.99
CA VAL A 102 9.51 0.49 -5.36
C VAL A 102 9.52 0.81 -3.88
N VAL A 103 8.38 1.24 -3.36
CA VAL A 103 8.16 1.39 -1.92
C VAL A 103 7.08 0.41 -1.50
N SER A 104 7.39 -0.43 -0.54
CA SER A 104 6.45 -1.36 0.05
C SER A 104 5.97 -0.83 1.40
N PHE A 105 4.66 -0.78 1.59
CA PHE A 105 4.04 -0.23 2.79
C PHE A 105 3.49 -1.35 3.68
N SER A 106 3.60 -1.18 5.00
CA SER A 106 2.96 -2.05 5.98
C SER A 106 2.23 -1.23 7.05
N ASN A 107 1.29 -1.85 7.77
CA ASN A 107 0.54 -1.17 8.83
C ASN A 107 1.33 -1.04 10.13
N ALA A 108 2.32 -1.89 10.33
CA ALA A 108 3.19 -1.88 11.49
C ALA A 108 4.66 -1.74 11.06
N PRO A 109 5.54 -1.28 11.95
CA PRO A 109 6.97 -1.25 11.65
C PRO A 109 7.48 -2.62 11.26
N VAL A 110 8.43 -2.66 10.32
CA VAL A 110 9.05 -3.92 9.89
C VAL A 110 9.79 -4.52 11.10
N PRO A 111 9.46 -5.76 11.53
CA PRO A 111 10.08 -6.37 12.70
C PRO A 111 11.58 -6.53 12.54
N ALA A 112 12.33 -6.43 13.64
CA ALA A 112 13.77 -6.61 13.63
C ALA A 112 14.20 -7.97 13.06
N GLU A 113 13.43 -9.03 13.35
CA GLU A 113 13.66 -10.37 12.79
C GLU A 113 13.59 -10.39 11.28
N VAL A 114 12.63 -9.68 10.69
CA VAL A 114 12.49 -9.57 9.22
C VAL A 114 13.65 -8.79 8.64
N GLN A 115 14.06 -7.70 9.29
CA GLN A 115 15.21 -6.92 8.87
C GLN A 115 16.51 -7.74 8.90
N GLU A 116 16.69 -8.58 9.92
CA GLU A 116 17.83 -9.49 10.01
C GLU A 116 17.83 -10.53 8.88
N ARG A 117 16.65 -11.09 8.55
CA ARG A 117 16.51 -12.03 7.42
C ARG A 117 16.82 -11.37 6.08
N LEU A 118 16.37 -10.14 5.90
CA LEU A 118 16.66 -9.37 4.68
C LEU A 118 18.17 -9.08 4.56
N ALA A 119 18.82 -8.73 5.67
CA ALA A 119 20.26 -8.48 5.68
C ALA A 119 21.09 -9.72 5.36
N ALA A 120 20.56 -10.92 5.65
CA ALA A 120 21.22 -12.20 5.36
C ALA A 120 21.06 -12.65 3.90
N VAL A 121 20.13 -12.08 3.15
CA VAL A 121 19.90 -12.39 1.75
C VAL A 121 20.85 -11.56 0.88
N ASP A 122 21.54 -12.21 -0.07
CA ASP A 122 22.31 -11.50 -1.07
C ASP A 122 21.35 -10.81 -2.05
N PRO A 123 21.33 -9.47 -2.11
CA PRO A 123 20.40 -8.74 -2.97
C PRO A 123 20.73 -8.79 -4.46
N GLU A 124 21.86 -9.37 -4.87
CA GLU A 124 22.27 -9.48 -6.28
C GLU A 124 22.13 -8.15 -7.06
N ASP A 125 22.79 -7.11 -6.64
CA ASP A 125 22.72 -5.77 -7.21
C ASP A 125 21.44 -4.96 -6.88
N ASP A 126 20.45 -5.56 -6.23
CA ASP A 126 19.34 -4.80 -5.65
C ASP A 126 19.83 -4.04 -4.42
N VAL A 127 19.26 -2.87 -4.19
CA VAL A 127 19.54 -2.06 -3.00
C VAL A 127 18.23 -1.86 -2.26
N TYR A 128 18.25 -1.99 -0.94
CA TYR A 128 17.07 -1.73 -0.12
C TYR A 128 17.41 -1.00 1.16
N THR A 129 16.41 -0.33 1.72
CA THR A 129 16.49 0.25 3.07
C THR A 129 15.11 0.20 3.71
N VAL A 130 15.08 -0.03 5.02
CA VAL A 130 13.87 -0.05 5.82
C VAL A 130 13.80 1.22 6.65
N ASP A 131 12.63 1.87 6.63
CA ASP A 131 12.35 3.03 7.46
C ASP A 131 10.98 2.86 8.11
N GLY A 132 10.96 2.37 9.36
CA GLY A 132 9.73 2.14 10.10
C GLY A 132 8.79 1.15 9.40
N ARG A 133 7.73 1.68 8.79
CA ARG A 133 6.70 0.91 8.11
C ARG A 133 6.88 0.83 6.60
N GLU A 134 7.95 1.39 6.07
CA GLU A 134 8.23 1.41 4.64
C GLU A 134 9.52 0.65 4.33
N LEU A 135 9.49 -0.08 3.23
CA LEU A 135 10.66 -0.73 2.63
C LEU A 135 10.88 -0.12 1.25
N TYR A 136 12.03 0.50 1.06
CA TYR A 136 12.42 1.10 -0.21
C TYR A 136 13.33 0.13 -0.95
N LEU A 137 13.00 -0.14 -2.22
CA LEU A 137 13.71 -1.11 -3.06
C LEU A 137 14.14 -0.47 -4.38
N TRP A 138 15.41 -0.63 -4.69
CA TRP A 138 15.96 -0.36 -6.02
C TRP A 138 16.26 -1.71 -6.67
N LEU A 139 15.46 -2.08 -7.67
CA LEU A 139 15.55 -3.40 -8.30
C LEU A 139 16.57 -3.40 -9.43
N SER A 140 17.37 -4.47 -9.51
CA SER A 140 18.23 -4.71 -10.66
C SER A 140 17.39 -5.05 -11.90
N LEU A 141 17.99 -4.97 -13.08
CA LEU A 141 17.31 -5.32 -14.34
C LEU A 141 16.88 -6.79 -14.38
N ILE A 142 17.52 -7.65 -13.59
CA ILE A 142 17.20 -9.08 -13.52
C ILE A 142 15.88 -9.33 -12.79
N HIS A 143 15.51 -8.45 -11.86
CA HIS A 143 14.35 -8.64 -10.96
C HIS A 143 13.13 -7.77 -11.30
N ILE A 144 13.15 -7.13 -12.44
CA ILE A 144 12.01 -6.32 -12.91
C ILE A 144 10.91 -7.20 -13.53
#